data_ad6336044abf2b846076440fc01134ad
#
_entry.id   ad6336044abf2b846076440fc01134ad
#
_cell.length_a   1.000
_cell.length_b   1.000
_cell.length_c   1.000
_cell.angle_alpha   90.00
_cell.angle_beta   90.00
_cell.angle_gamma   90.00
#
_symmetry.space_group_name_H-M   'P 1'
#
loop_
_entity.id
_entity.type
_entity.pdbx_description
1 polymer ?
#
loop_
_entity_poly.entity_id
_entity_poly.type
_entity_poly.pdbx_seq_one_letter_code
_entity_poly.pdbx_strand_id
1 'polypeptide(L)'
;GSSWNGVLNTRPELDYPADMYLEGSDQFRGWFNSSLITSVAVNGIAPYKSILHQGFTLDGKGNKMSKSLGNTISQLEVADKMGIEILRLWVTSVDTSQDMRVSNEILKQVSESYRKLRNTLRFLLANTSDFDPKEDGVSYQSLAAHDQYFYALENNFVKDVRNAYDNYQFNDVFKRVINFV
;
A
#
# COMPACT_ATOMS: atom_id res chain seq x y z
N GLY A 1 27.92 -2.74 -4.90
CA GLY A 1 29.24 -2.20 -5.22
C GLY A 1 29.23 -1.33 -6.46
N SER A 2 28.81 -1.86 -7.62
CA SER A 2 28.81 -1.11 -8.89
C SER A 2 27.87 0.11 -8.89
N SER A 3 26.74 0.02 -8.22
CA SER A 3 25.77 1.13 -8.14
C SER A 3 26.26 2.32 -7.30
N TRP A 4 27.17 2.10 -6.35
CA TRP A 4 27.73 3.20 -5.56
C TRP A 4 28.51 4.19 -6.43
N ASN A 5 29.57 3.74 -7.06
CA ASN A 5 30.43 4.61 -7.86
C ASN A 5 29.79 5.07 -9.17
N GLY A 6 28.97 4.22 -9.79
CA GLY A 6 28.37 4.52 -11.10
C GLY A 6 27.09 5.33 -11.05
N VAL A 7 26.38 5.34 -9.92
CA VAL A 7 25.06 5.96 -9.81
C VAL A 7 24.95 6.84 -8.56
N LEU A 8 25.00 6.25 -7.36
CA LEU A 8 24.67 6.96 -6.12
C LEU A 8 25.64 8.10 -5.80
N ASN A 9 26.94 7.91 -6.10
CA ASN A 9 27.98 8.91 -5.84
C ASN A 9 28.06 10.00 -6.93
N THR A 10 27.39 9.81 -8.06
CA THR A 10 27.48 10.73 -9.23
C THR A 10 26.21 11.53 -9.47
N ARG A 11 25.10 11.20 -8.78
CA ARG A 11 23.80 11.83 -8.93
C ARG A 11 23.38 12.52 -7.63
N PRO A 12 23.42 13.86 -7.58
CA PRO A 12 23.11 14.62 -6.37
C PRO A 12 21.64 14.52 -5.93
N GLU A 13 20.76 14.10 -6.86
CA GLU A 13 19.34 13.87 -6.59
C GLU A 13 19.06 12.53 -5.87
N LEU A 14 20.06 11.67 -5.71
CA LEU A 14 19.92 10.39 -5.03
C LEU A 14 20.61 10.41 -3.66
N ASP A 15 19.89 9.91 -2.66
CA ASP A 15 20.38 9.79 -1.31
C ASP A 15 21.01 8.41 -1.01
N TYR A 16 21.93 8.43 -0.06
CA TYR A 16 22.54 7.24 0.53
C TYR A 16 22.75 7.45 2.04
N PRO A 17 22.35 6.50 2.88
CA PRO A 17 21.68 5.22 2.57
C PRO A 17 20.25 5.41 2.05
N ALA A 18 19.72 4.38 1.36
CA ALA A 18 18.31 4.37 0.91
C ALA A 18 17.37 4.46 2.11
N ASP A 19 16.23 5.13 1.96
CA ASP A 19 15.24 5.24 3.04
C ASP A 19 14.67 3.88 3.41
N MET A 20 14.41 3.02 2.40
CA MET A 20 13.81 1.71 2.61
C MET A 20 14.29 0.70 1.58
N TYR A 21 14.58 -0.52 2.05
CA TYR A 21 14.65 -1.73 1.23
C TYR A 21 13.35 -2.51 1.35
N LEU A 22 12.75 -2.87 0.21
CA LEU A 22 11.48 -3.59 0.13
C LEU A 22 11.66 -4.84 -0.74
N GLU A 23 11.56 -6.02 -0.11
CA GLU A 23 11.66 -7.32 -0.77
C GLU A 23 11.07 -8.44 0.09
N GLY A 24 11.08 -9.66 -0.42
CA GLY A 24 10.71 -10.86 0.30
C GLY A 24 11.66 -11.20 1.44
N SER A 25 11.19 -11.94 2.42
CA SER A 25 11.96 -12.36 3.61
C SER A 25 13.17 -13.26 3.28
N ASP A 26 13.19 -13.93 2.12
CA ASP A 26 14.33 -14.70 1.64
C ASP A 26 15.57 -13.84 1.39
N GLN A 27 15.41 -12.53 1.17
CA GLN A 27 16.51 -11.59 0.93
C GLN A 27 17.35 -11.29 2.19
N PHE A 28 16.93 -11.71 3.37
CA PHE A 28 17.80 -11.74 4.54
C PHE A 28 19.00 -12.68 4.36
N ARG A 29 18.88 -13.68 3.48
CA ARG A 29 19.98 -14.57 3.07
C ARG A 29 20.52 -14.26 1.67
N GLY A 30 20.12 -13.16 1.08
CA GLY A 30 20.49 -12.73 -0.27
C GLY A 30 20.90 -11.26 -0.30
N TRP A 31 20.14 -10.45 -1.04
CA TRP A 31 20.48 -9.06 -1.32
C TRP A 31 20.63 -8.19 -0.05
N PHE A 32 19.74 -8.32 0.95
CA PHE A 32 19.86 -7.53 2.17
C PHE A 32 21.19 -7.76 2.87
N ASN A 33 21.59 -9.02 3.01
CA ASN A 33 22.86 -9.40 3.65
C ASN A 33 24.08 -9.00 2.83
N SER A 34 24.10 -9.32 1.54
CA SER A 34 25.23 -9.02 0.67
C SER A 34 25.46 -7.51 0.52
N SER A 35 24.39 -6.73 0.38
CA SER A 35 24.49 -5.26 0.32
C SER A 35 24.91 -4.65 1.65
N LEU A 36 24.46 -5.20 2.78
CA LEU A 36 24.88 -4.76 4.12
C LEU A 36 26.38 -4.95 4.32
N ILE A 37 26.89 -6.16 4.08
CA ILE A 37 28.30 -6.49 4.27
C ILE A 37 29.17 -5.61 3.37
N THR A 38 28.84 -5.48 2.09
CA THR A 38 29.63 -4.67 1.16
C THR A 38 29.58 -3.18 1.48
N SER A 39 28.43 -2.67 1.91
CA SER A 39 28.28 -1.26 2.30
C SER A 39 29.08 -0.94 3.57
N VAL A 40 28.97 -1.76 4.59
CA VAL A 40 29.71 -1.55 5.84
C VAL A 40 31.21 -1.65 5.58
N ALA A 41 31.66 -2.58 4.75
CA ALA A 41 33.07 -2.71 4.40
C ALA A 41 33.64 -1.50 3.65
N VAL A 42 32.86 -0.85 2.79
CA VAL A 42 33.27 0.26 1.93
C VAL A 42 32.99 1.62 2.55
N ASN A 43 31.80 1.79 3.14
CA ASN A 43 31.28 3.09 3.58
C ASN A 43 31.14 3.20 5.11
N GLY A 44 31.35 2.12 5.86
CA GLY A 44 31.19 2.09 7.32
C GLY A 44 29.75 2.14 7.83
N ILE A 45 28.77 2.18 6.92
CA ILE A 45 27.32 2.30 7.28
C ILE A 45 26.46 1.29 6.51
N ALA A 46 25.27 1.00 7.03
CA ALA A 46 24.28 0.20 6.33
C ALA A 46 23.78 0.93 5.06
N PRO A 47 23.42 0.20 3.99
CA PRO A 47 22.96 0.82 2.73
C PRO A 47 21.49 1.26 2.78
N TYR A 48 20.79 1.04 3.88
CA TYR A 48 19.38 1.36 4.11
C TYR A 48 19.14 1.87 5.54
N LYS A 49 18.14 2.70 5.70
CA LYS A 49 17.65 3.17 7.00
C LYS A 49 16.64 2.20 7.61
N SER A 50 15.83 1.55 6.75
CA SER A 50 14.81 0.59 7.16
C SER A 50 14.66 -0.56 6.16
N ILE A 51 14.09 -1.68 6.63
CA ILE A 51 13.69 -2.81 5.78
C ILE A 51 12.21 -3.07 6.01
N LEU A 52 11.44 -3.12 4.93
CA LEU A 52 10.09 -3.65 4.92
C LEU A 52 10.10 -4.96 4.14
N HIS A 53 10.04 -6.08 4.86
CA HIS A 53 10.00 -7.40 4.22
C HIS A 53 8.57 -7.90 4.07
N GLN A 54 8.33 -8.74 3.07
CA GLN A 54 7.05 -9.36 2.79
C GLN A 54 7.18 -10.88 2.69
N GLY A 55 6.06 -11.57 2.95
CA GLY A 55 5.92 -13.00 2.74
C GLY A 55 5.81 -13.38 1.27
N PHE A 56 5.69 -14.68 1.00
CA PHE A 56 5.51 -15.21 -0.36
C PHE A 56 4.07 -15.06 -0.84
N THR A 57 3.92 -14.93 -2.16
CA THR A 57 2.61 -15.01 -2.80
C THR A 57 2.31 -16.45 -3.14
N LEU A 58 1.22 -16.97 -2.58
CA LEU A 58 0.74 -18.35 -2.73
C LEU A 58 -0.54 -18.37 -3.59
N ASP A 59 -0.87 -19.53 -4.14
CA ASP A 59 -2.17 -19.73 -4.80
C ASP A 59 -3.33 -19.71 -3.78
N GLY A 60 -4.57 -19.76 -4.25
CA GLY A 60 -5.76 -19.75 -3.37
C GLY A 60 -5.83 -20.92 -2.38
N LYS A 61 -5.12 -22.01 -2.64
CA LYS A 61 -5.02 -23.18 -1.76
C LYS A 61 -3.86 -23.09 -0.76
N GLY A 62 -3.00 -22.09 -0.91
CA GLY A 62 -1.82 -21.88 -0.05
C GLY A 62 -0.58 -22.63 -0.55
N ASN A 63 -0.53 -23.05 -1.82
CA ASN A 63 0.65 -23.67 -2.40
C ASN A 63 1.53 -22.61 -3.09
N LYS A 64 2.84 -22.88 -3.11
CA LYS A 64 3.79 -22.05 -3.86
C LYS A 64 3.43 -22.06 -5.33
N MET A 65 3.34 -20.89 -5.94
CA MET A 65 3.08 -20.74 -7.35
C MET A 65 4.31 -21.14 -8.18
N SER A 66 4.10 -21.94 -9.22
CA SER A 66 5.14 -22.27 -10.20
C SER A 66 4.54 -22.47 -11.60
N LYS A 67 5.33 -22.17 -12.62
CA LYS A 67 4.92 -22.38 -14.02
C LYS A 67 4.65 -23.85 -14.32
N SER A 68 5.43 -24.76 -13.70
CA SER A 68 5.27 -26.19 -13.89
C SER A 68 3.98 -26.76 -13.31
N LEU A 69 3.45 -26.14 -12.25
CA LEU A 69 2.16 -26.53 -11.65
C LEU A 69 0.97 -25.82 -12.31
N GLY A 70 1.20 -24.85 -13.19
CA GLY A 70 0.15 -24.11 -13.85
C GLY A 70 -0.75 -23.29 -12.92
N ASN A 71 -0.32 -23.03 -11.69
CA ASN A 71 -1.08 -22.30 -10.66
C ASN A 71 -0.64 -20.84 -10.52
N THR A 72 0.11 -20.30 -11.48
CA THR A 72 0.54 -18.91 -11.50
C THR A 72 -0.58 -17.98 -11.96
N ILE A 73 -0.69 -16.83 -11.34
CA ILE A 73 -1.57 -15.74 -11.77
C ILE A 73 -0.68 -14.65 -12.40
N SER A 74 -0.94 -14.37 -13.68
CA SER A 74 -0.24 -13.29 -14.39
C SER A 74 -0.78 -11.93 -13.98
N GLN A 75 0.09 -11.05 -13.51
CA GLN A 75 -0.29 -9.67 -13.15
C GLN A 75 -0.82 -8.90 -14.38
N LEU A 76 -0.25 -9.14 -15.56
CA LEU A 76 -0.70 -8.51 -16.79
C LEU A 76 -2.11 -8.95 -17.17
N GLU A 77 -2.40 -10.25 -17.05
CA GLU A 77 -3.76 -10.77 -17.31
C GLU A 77 -4.79 -10.22 -16.33
N VAL A 78 -4.42 -10.05 -15.07
CA VAL A 78 -5.30 -9.42 -14.07
C VAL A 78 -5.53 -7.95 -14.42
N ALA A 79 -4.47 -7.22 -14.79
CA ALA A 79 -4.57 -5.83 -15.18
C ALA A 79 -5.49 -5.65 -16.40
N ASP A 80 -5.38 -6.50 -17.41
CA ASP A 80 -6.20 -6.45 -18.62
C ASP A 80 -7.67 -6.81 -18.36
N LYS A 81 -7.92 -7.81 -17.50
CA LYS A 81 -9.28 -8.32 -17.25
C LYS A 81 -10.05 -7.53 -16.18
N MET A 82 -9.38 -7.07 -15.14
CA MET A 82 -10.00 -6.51 -13.94
C MET A 82 -9.56 -5.08 -13.64
N GLY A 83 -8.48 -4.62 -14.25
CA GLY A 83 -7.82 -3.36 -13.94
C GLY A 83 -6.69 -3.52 -12.91
N ILE A 84 -5.63 -2.75 -13.10
CA ILE A 84 -4.45 -2.77 -12.21
C ILE A 84 -4.80 -2.31 -10.78
N GLU A 85 -5.84 -1.49 -10.62
CA GLU A 85 -6.32 -1.00 -9.34
C GLU A 85 -6.75 -2.15 -8.43
N ILE A 86 -7.32 -3.21 -8.99
CA ILE A 86 -7.76 -4.38 -8.21
C ILE A 86 -6.56 -5.11 -7.63
N LEU A 87 -5.50 -5.28 -8.42
CA LEU A 87 -4.27 -5.91 -7.96
C LEU A 87 -3.59 -5.07 -6.88
N ARG A 88 -3.49 -3.76 -7.07
CA ARG A 88 -2.93 -2.83 -6.07
C ARG A 88 -3.74 -2.83 -4.78
N LEU A 89 -5.08 -2.81 -4.89
CA LEU A 89 -5.96 -2.84 -3.74
C LEU A 89 -5.87 -4.18 -3.00
N TRP A 90 -5.73 -5.30 -3.73
CA TRP A 90 -5.50 -6.61 -3.12
C TRP A 90 -4.24 -6.61 -2.26
N VAL A 91 -3.11 -6.13 -2.78
CA VAL A 91 -1.84 -6.07 -2.02
C VAL A 91 -2.01 -5.26 -0.73
N THR A 92 -2.73 -4.14 -0.77
CA THR A 92 -2.97 -3.32 0.43
C THR A 92 -4.02 -3.89 1.37
N SER A 93 -4.86 -4.82 0.92
CA SER A 93 -5.91 -5.44 1.74
C SER A 93 -5.45 -6.59 2.61
N VAL A 94 -4.27 -7.14 2.33
CA VAL A 94 -3.70 -8.30 3.03
C VAL A 94 -2.56 -7.88 3.97
N ASP A 95 -2.28 -8.70 4.97
CA ASP A 95 -1.09 -8.54 5.82
C ASP A 95 0.13 -9.05 5.05
N THR A 96 0.89 -8.12 4.49
CA THR A 96 2.07 -8.43 3.67
C THR A 96 3.25 -8.97 4.47
N SER A 97 3.24 -8.89 5.81
CA SER A 97 4.27 -9.47 6.66
C SER A 97 4.22 -11.01 6.70
N GLN A 98 3.09 -11.58 6.26
CA GLN A 98 2.83 -13.02 6.17
C GLN A 98 2.72 -13.45 4.72
N ASP A 99 2.68 -14.78 4.49
CA ASP A 99 2.41 -15.33 3.16
C ASP A 99 1.00 -14.95 2.69
N MET A 100 0.91 -14.41 1.48
CA MET A 100 -0.30 -13.86 0.89
C MET A 100 -0.91 -14.82 -0.12
N ARG A 101 -2.21 -15.06 -0.01
CA ARG A 101 -2.94 -15.88 -1.01
C ARG A 101 -3.58 -15.02 -2.06
N VAL A 102 -3.52 -15.47 -3.31
CA VAL A 102 -4.21 -14.85 -4.44
C VAL A 102 -4.96 -15.90 -5.26
N SER A 103 -6.20 -15.57 -5.62
CA SER A 103 -7.04 -16.35 -6.56
C SER A 103 -8.01 -15.41 -7.25
N ASN A 104 -8.64 -15.91 -8.32
CA ASN A 104 -9.67 -15.14 -9.02
C ASN A 104 -10.86 -14.79 -8.10
N GLU A 105 -11.20 -15.65 -7.16
CA GLU A 105 -12.27 -15.44 -6.17
C GLU A 105 -11.90 -14.32 -5.21
N ILE A 106 -10.66 -14.32 -4.70
CA ILE A 106 -10.15 -13.24 -3.83
C ILE A 106 -10.16 -11.91 -4.58
N LEU A 107 -9.66 -11.89 -5.83
CA LEU A 107 -9.63 -10.67 -6.64
C LEU A 107 -11.05 -10.15 -6.96
N LYS A 108 -12.04 -11.04 -7.16
CA LYS A 108 -13.44 -10.63 -7.29
C LYS A 108 -13.97 -9.95 -6.02
N GLN A 109 -13.69 -10.48 -4.83
CA GLN A 109 -14.10 -9.84 -3.57
C GLN A 109 -13.46 -8.45 -3.40
N VAL A 110 -12.19 -8.30 -3.77
CA VAL A 110 -11.52 -7.00 -3.78
C VAL A 110 -12.17 -6.06 -4.80
N SER A 111 -12.58 -6.56 -5.96
CA SER A 111 -13.31 -5.78 -6.97
C SER A 111 -14.64 -5.24 -6.45
N GLU A 112 -15.39 -5.99 -5.64
CA GLU A 112 -16.60 -5.49 -4.99
C GLU A 112 -16.30 -4.36 -4.00
N SER A 113 -15.24 -4.51 -3.20
CA SER A 113 -14.77 -3.45 -2.30
C SER A 113 -14.37 -2.19 -3.07
N TYR A 114 -13.66 -2.35 -4.20
CA TYR A 114 -13.31 -1.24 -5.08
C TYR A 114 -14.54 -0.53 -5.65
N ARG A 115 -15.56 -1.30 -6.07
CA ARG A 115 -16.82 -0.70 -6.56
C ARG A 115 -17.52 0.12 -5.48
N LYS A 116 -17.55 -0.37 -4.25
CA LYS A 116 -18.11 0.38 -3.11
C LYS A 116 -17.40 1.72 -2.95
N LEU A 117 -16.08 1.72 -2.85
CA LEU A 117 -15.27 2.93 -2.76
C LEU A 117 -15.53 3.91 -3.92
N ARG A 118 -15.44 3.41 -5.14
CA ARG A 118 -15.64 4.22 -6.34
C ARG A 118 -17.04 4.83 -6.42
N ASN A 119 -18.07 4.06 -6.08
CA ASN A 119 -19.44 4.54 -6.12
C ASN A 119 -19.70 5.59 -5.04
N THR A 120 -19.17 5.43 -3.83
CA THR A 120 -19.28 6.43 -2.76
C THR A 120 -18.55 7.71 -3.15
N LEU A 121 -17.32 7.63 -3.66
CA LEU A 121 -16.59 8.82 -4.13
C LEU A 121 -17.32 9.52 -5.28
N ARG A 122 -17.88 8.77 -6.23
CA ARG A 122 -18.68 9.34 -7.32
C ARG A 122 -19.92 10.05 -6.80
N PHE A 123 -20.62 9.46 -5.82
CA PHE A 123 -21.77 10.06 -5.19
C PHE A 123 -21.40 11.37 -4.48
N LEU A 124 -20.34 11.36 -3.68
CA LEU A 124 -19.86 12.56 -2.98
C LEU A 124 -19.48 13.67 -3.97
N LEU A 125 -18.70 13.36 -5.00
CA LEU A 125 -18.30 14.34 -6.03
C LEU A 125 -19.50 14.92 -6.77
N ALA A 126 -20.53 14.11 -7.05
CA ALA A 126 -21.72 14.60 -7.73
C ALA A 126 -22.54 15.56 -6.85
N ASN A 127 -22.52 15.37 -5.52
CA ASN A 127 -23.26 16.19 -4.56
C ASN A 127 -22.48 17.43 -4.07
N THR A 128 -21.19 17.52 -4.39
CA THR A 128 -20.33 18.65 -4.01
C THR A 128 -19.73 19.37 -5.21
N SER A 129 -20.30 19.16 -6.42
CA SER A 129 -19.72 19.69 -7.66
C SER A 129 -19.80 21.21 -7.79
N ASP A 130 -20.72 21.83 -7.11
CA ASP A 130 -20.97 23.29 -7.06
C ASP A 130 -20.53 23.93 -5.72
N PHE A 131 -19.94 23.16 -4.81
CA PHE A 131 -19.49 23.64 -3.49
C PHE A 131 -18.15 24.39 -3.60
N ASP A 132 -18.14 25.67 -3.18
CA ASP A 132 -16.89 26.42 -2.98
C ASP A 132 -16.58 26.54 -1.46
N PRO A 133 -15.49 25.93 -0.97
CA PRO A 133 -15.15 25.97 0.45
C PRO A 133 -14.97 27.37 1.03
N LYS A 134 -14.71 28.37 0.19
CA LYS A 134 -14.51 29.77 0.61
C LYS A 134 -15.82 30.53 0.80
N GLU A 135 -16.80 30.21 -0.05
CA GLU A 135 -18.11 30.89 -0.04
C GLU A 135 -19.16 30.11 0.73
N ASP A 136 -19.18 28.77 0.57
CA ASP A 136 -20.20 27.89 1.15
C ASP A 136 -19.77 27.28 2.49
N GLY A 137 -18.51 27.47 2.89
CA GLY A 137 -17.97 26.92 4.13
C GLY A 137 -18.65 27.51 5.36
N VAL A 138 -19.10 26.64 6.26
CA VAL A 138 -19.72 27.02 7.54
C VAL A 138 -18.80 26.74 8.72
N SER A 139 -18.91 27.51 9.80
CA SER A 139 -18.13 27.25 11.01
C SER A 139 -18.61 25.97 11.71
N TYR A 140 -17.71 25.28 12.40
CA TYR A 140 -18.07 24.07 13.17
C TYR A 140 -19.21 24.33 14.15
N GLN A 141 -19.23 25.50 14.81
CA GLN A 141 -20.23 25.88 15.80
C GLN A 141 -21.63 26.09 15.19
N SER A 142 -21.70 26.38 13.89
CA SER A 142 -22.99 26.55 13.18
C SER A 142 -23.56 25.25 12.62
N LEU A 143 -22.81 24.14 12.67
CA LEU A 143 -23.29 22.83 12.28
C LEU A 143 -24.36 22.30 13.23
N ALA A 144 -25.32 21.56 12.71
CA ALA A 144 -26.26 20.81 13.53
C ALA A 144 -25.52 19.76 14.39
N ALA A 145 -26.09 19.36 15.53
CA ALA A 145 -25.43 18.45 16.47
C ALA A 145 -25.02 17.09 15.84
N HIS A 146 -25.82 16.56 14.90
CA HIS A 146 -25.48 15.33 14.20
C HIS A 146 -24.30 15.52 13.24
N ASP A 147 -24.21 16.68 12.57
CA ASP A 147 -23.09 16.98 11.67
C ASP A 147 -21.80 17.17 12.45
N GLN A 148 -21.86 17.84 13.62
CA GLN A 148 -20.70 17.96 14.54
C GLN A 148 -20.21 16.58 14.99
N TYR A 149 -21.12 15.64 15.25
CA TYR A 149 -20.78 14.26 15.61
C TYR A 149 -20.06 13.54 14.46
N PHE A 150 -20.62 13.60 13.24
CA PHE A 150 -19.99 12.98 12.06
C PHE A 150 -18.65 13.62 11.72
N TYR A 151 -18.51 14.94 11.84
CA TYR A 151 -17.25 15.63 11.66
C TYR A 151 -16.18 15.17 12.67
N ALA A 152 -16.59 14.94 13.92
CA ALA A 152 -15.68 14.40 14.94
C ALA A 152 -15.26 12.94 14.61
N LEU A 153 -16.17 12.11 14.12
CA LEU A 153 -15.86 10.75 13.66
C LEU A 153 -14.89 10.77 12.48
N GLU A 154 -15.10 11.66 11.50
CA GLU A 154 -14.21 11.82 10.35
C GLU A 154 -12.80 12.23 10.79
N ASN A 155 -12.66 13.19 11.68
CA ASN A 155 -11.36 13.60 12.20
C ASN A 155 -10.62 12.47 12.91
N ASN A 156 -11.32 11.66 13.71
CA ASN A 156 -10.74 10.47 14.33
C ASN A 156 -10.32 9.43 13.27
N PHE A 157 -11.18 9.19 12.28
CA PHE A 157 -10.87 8.28 11.18
C PHE A 157 -9.62 8.74 10.41
N VAL A 158 -9.51 10.00 10.04
CA VAL A 158 -8.33 10.56 9.34
C VAL A 158 -7.07 10.39 10.17
N LYS A 159 -7.13 10.67 11.49
CA LYS A 159 -6.00 10.48 12.40
C LYS A 159 -5.55 9.03 12.45
N ASP A 160 -6.50 8.11 12.60
CA ASP A 160 -6.22 6.67 12.69
C ASP A 160 -5.63 6.13 11.39
N VAL A 161 -6.20 6.53 10.23
CA VAL A 161 -5.70 6.14 8.91
C VAL A 161 -4.28 6.66 8.68
N ARG A 162 -4.00 7.92 9.02
CA ARG A 162 -2.64 8.48 8.91
C ARG A 162 -1.65 7.71 9.77
N ASN A 163 -2.00 7.43 11.03
CA ASN A 163 -1.16 6.65 11.93
C ASN A 163 -0.89 5.23 11.37
N ALA A 164 -1.89 4.59 10.77
CA ALA A 164 -1.73 3.28 10.14
C ALA A 164 -0.81 3.35 8.90
N TYR A 165 -0.88 4.42 8.10
CA TYR A 165 0.05 4.66 7.00
C TYR A 165 1.49 4.86 7.49
N ASP A 166 1.70 5.68 8.50
CA ASP A 166 3.02 5.97 9.08
C ASP A 166 3.71 4.70 9.63
N ASN A 167 2.91 3.70 10.03
CA ASN A 167 3.37 2.41 10.52
C ASN A 167 3.31 1.28 9.48
N TYR A 168 3.10 1.59 8.20
CA TYR A 168 2.98 0.61 7.10
C TYR A 168 1.90 -0.45 7.28
N GLN A 169 0.84 -0.15 8.06
CA GLN A 169 -0.29 -1.05 8.35
C GLN A 169 -1.38 -0.90 7.27
N PHE A 170 -1.04 -1.17 6.01
CA PHE A 170 -1.93 -0.92 4.87
C PHE A 170 -3.22 -1.74 4.91
N ASN A 171 -3.17 -2.96 5.44
CA ASN A 171 -4.36 -3.79 5.63
C ASN A 171 -5.33 -3.20 6.67
N ASP A 172 -4.85 -2.50 7.68
CA ASP A 172 -5.68 -1.76 8.64
C ASP A 172 -6.30 -0.51 7.97
N VAL A 173 -5.51 0.22 7.19
CA VAL A 173 -6.02 1.32 6.35
C VAL A 173 -7.17 0.84 5.47
N PHE A 174 -6.96 -0.27 4.74
CA PHE A 174 -8.00 -0.83 3.86
C PHE A 174 -9.29 -1.15 4.64
N LYS A 175 -9.18 -1.85 5.77
CA LYS A 175 -10.34 -2.21 6.61
C LYS A 175 -11.09 -0.97 7.11
N ARG A 176 -10.35 0.02 7.62
CA ARG A 176 -10.95 1.29 8.13
C ARG A 176 -11.68 2.03 7.03
N VAL A 177 -11.05 2.18 5.86
CA VAL A 177 -11.66 2.87 4.72
C VAL A 177 -12.92 2.15 4.23
N ILE A 178 -12.88 0.82 4.06
CA ILE A 178 -14.05 0.04 3.62
C ILE A 178 -15.20 0.07 4.63
N ASN A 179 -14.89 0.15 5.91
CA ASN A 179 -15.92 0.24 6.96
C ASN A 179 -16.51 1.66 7.09
N PHE A 180 -15.72 2.68 6.78
CA PHE A 180 -16.16 4.07 6.86
C PHE A 180 -17.07 4.46 5.69
N VAL A 181 -16.88 3.90 4.50
CA VAL A 181 -17.65 4.15 3.28
C VAL A 181 -18.86 3.22 3.21
#